data_c1b1af9277a8fd937b563ac565848ea3
#
_entry.id   c1b1af9277a8fd937b563ac565848ea3
#
_cell.length_a   1.000
_cell.length_b   1.000
_cell.length_c   1.000
_cell.angle_alpha   90.00
_cell.angle_beta   90.00
_cell.angle_gamma   90.00
#
_symmetry.space_group_name_H-M   'P 1'
#
loop_
_entity.id
_entity.type
_entity.pdbx_description
1 polymer ?
#
loop_
_entity_poly.entity_id
_entity_poly.type
_entity_poly.pdbx_seq_one_letter_code
_entity_poly.pdbx_strand_id
1 'polypeptide(L)'
;MFVALTYEYIDFNSNEFDSLMGDGIVIYDLKGNKIWKWNIFDHVDPTSESFIIREDWSHANAIDVDYDGNFLVSFRNFDQIWKISSVSGEILWRLGINGDFQLENSDVFYQQHAIHKIDKNNYMLFDNGSSEFRNTSRALIFEIDEL
;
A
#
# COMPACT_ATOMS: atom_id res chain seq x y z
N MET A 1 -19.74 -5.94 7.75
CA MET A 1 -18.97 -5.15 6.79
C MET A 1 -17.71 -5.92 6.46
N PHE A 2 -17.34 -6.01 5.20
CA PHE A 2 -16.13 -6.66 4.73
C PHE A 2 -15.32 -5.64 3.93
N VAL A 3 -14.01 -5.61 4.16
CA VAL A 3 -13.05 -4.82 3.39
C VAL A 3 -12.18 -5.80 2.60
N ALA A 4 -11.94 -5.52 1.33
CA ALA A 4 -11.11 -6.35 0.46
C ALA A 4 -10.28 -5.49 -0.50
N LEU A 5 -9.12 -6.01 -0.88
CA LEU A 5 -8.35 -5.51 -2.01
C LEU A 5 -8.99 -5.97 -3.33
N THR A 6 -8.88 -5.15 -4.36
CA THR A 6 -9.34 -5.46 -5.72
C THR A 6 -8.25 -5.14 -6.73
N TYR A 7 -8.32 -5.73 -7.91
CA TYR A 7 -7.51 -5.34 -9.06
C TYR A 7 -8.24 -4.28 -9.87
N GLU A 8 -7.50 -3.29 -10.32
CA GLU A 8 -7.95 -2.19 -11.17
C GLU A 8 -7.05 -2.10 -12.39
N TYR A 9 -7.61 -1.78 -13.54
CA TYR A 9 -6.87 -1.75 -14.79
C TYR A 9 -7.07 -0.41 -15.50
N ILE A 10 -6.00 0.09 -16.12
CA ILE A 10 -6.05 1.22 -17.06
C ILE A 10 -5.35 0.84 -18.36
N ASP A 11 -5.79 1.41 -19.48
CA ASP A 11 -5.05 1.36 -20.74
C ASP A 11 -3.75 2.15 -20.60
N PHE A 12 -2.63 1.55 -20.95
CA PHE A 12 -1.31 2.18 -20.77
C PHE A 12 -0.44 2.10 -21.99
N ASN A 13 -0.87 2.01 -23.13
CA ASN A 13 -0.25 2.04 -24.48
C ASN A 13 1.28 2.33 -24.50
N SER A 14 2.08 1.54 -23.82
CA SER A 14 3.53 1.59 -23.87
C SER A 14 4.07 0.57 -24.88
N ASN A 15 5.40 0.60 -25.13
CA ASN A 15 6.03 -0.43 -25.95
C ASN A 15 6.11 -1.79 -25.28
N GLU A 16 5.88 -1.88 -23.95
CA GLU A 16 6.04 -3.09 -23.16
C GLU A 16 4.71 -3.65 -22.65
N PHE A 17 3.72 -2.76 -22.36
CA PHE A 17 2.44 -3.13 -21.78
C PHE A 17 1.29 -2.40 -22.45
N ASP A 18 0.22 -3.10 -22.77
CA ASP A 18 -1.03 -2.50 -23.28
C ASP A 18 -1.87 -1.92 -22.13
N SER A 19 -1.73 -2.49 -20.94
CA SER A 19 -2.43 -2.07 -19.72
C SER A 19 -1.56 -2.18 -18.49
N LEU A 20 -1.90 -1.41 -17.45
CA LEU A 20 -1.36 -1.56 -16.11
C LEU A 20 -2.43 -2.10 -15.18
N MET A 21 -2.05 -3.05 -14.35
CA MET A 21 -2.82 -3.52 -13.22
C MET A 21 -2.35 -2.78 -11.96
N GLY A 22 -3.26 -2.09 -11.32
CA GLY A 22 -3.09 -1.52 -9.99
C GLY A 22 -4.07 -2.15 -9.03
N ASP A 23 -4.17 -1.57 -7.85
CA ASP A 23 -5.02 -2.11 -6.79
C ASP A 23 -6.07 -1.10 -6.35
N GLY A 24 -7.12 -1.63 -5.76
CA GLY A 24 -8.20 -0.86 -5.15
C GLY A 24 -8.62 -1.45 -3.82
N ILE A 25 -9.52 -0.74 -3.16
CA ILE A 25 -10.17 -1.17 -1.94
C ILE A 25 -11.67 -1.15 -2.18
N VAL A 26 -12.36 -2.17 -1.70
CA VAL A 26 -13.82 -2.23 -1.74
C VAL A 26 -14.38 -2.59 -0.37
N ILE A 27 -15.48 -1.93 -0.01
CA ILE A 27 -16.25 -2.25 1.19
C ILE A 27 -17.61 -2.79 0.79
N TYR A 28 -17.97 -3.93 1.38
CA TYR A 28 -19.29 -4.53 1.25
C TYR A 28 -20.03 -4.51 2.58
N ASP A 29 -21.34 -4.29 2.52
CA ASP A 29 -22.22 -4.52 3.66
C ASP A 29 -22.44 -6.04 3.91
N LEU A 30 -23.15 -6.40 4.98
CA LEU A 30 -23.45 -7.82 5.31
C LEU A 30 -24.40 -8.49 4.32
N LYS A 31 -25.00 -7.73 3.40
CA LYS A 31 -25.88 -8.25 2.33
C LYS A 31 -25.12 -8.44 1.01
N GLY A 32 -23.84 -8.05 0.96
CA GLY A 32 -23.01 -8.13 -0.23
C GLY A 32 -23.13 -6.92 -1.16
N ASN A 33 -23.78 -5.83 -0.74
CA ASN A 33 -23.82 -4.59 -1.53
C ASN A 33 -22.50 -3.85 -1.37
N LYS A 34 -21.92 -3.41 -2.48
CA LYS A 34 -20.75 -2.50 -2.48
C LYS A 34 -21.20 -1.13 -1.97
N ILE A 35 -20.59 -0.66 -0.90
CA ILE A 35 -20.94 0.63 -0.25
C ILE A 35 -19.84 1.68 -0.37
N TRP A 36 -18.61 1.28 -0.70
CA TRP A 36 -17.49 2.18 -0.93
C TRP A 36 -16.44 1.51 -1.85
N LYS A 37 -15.75 2.31 -2.64
CA LYS A 37 -14.64 1.87 -3.51
C LYS A 37 -13.57 2.95 -3.56
N TRP A 38 -12.32 2.52 -3.60
CA TRP A 38 -11.14 3.32 -3.89
C TRP A 38 -10.34 2.65 -5.02
N ASN A 39 -9.73 3.43 -5.87
CA ASN A 39 -8.91 2.96 -6.98
C ASN A 39 -7.63 3.78 -7.02
N ILE A 40 -6.47 3.14 -7.02
CA ILE A 40 -5.17 3.81 -6.99
C ILE A 40 -5.01 4.81 -8.15
N PHE A 41 -5.51 4.50 -9.32
CA PHE A 41 -5.39 5.34 -10.51
C PHE A 41 -6.24 6.64 -10.47
N ASP A 42 -7.21 6.72 -9.54
CA ASP A 42 -7.96 7.96 -9.30
C ASP A 42 -7.15 8.96 -8.46
N HIS A 43 -6.05 8.52 -7.83
CA HIS A 43 -5.26 9.30 -6.88
C HIS A 43 -3.80 9.48 -7.31
N VAL A 44 -3.28 8.59 -8.17
CA VAL A 44 -1.87 8.55 -8.55
C VAL A 44 -1.74 8.28 -10.05
N ASP A 45 -1.04 9.16 -10.74
CA ASP A 45 -0.67 8.95 -12.15
C ASP A 45 0.64 8.14 -12.19
N PRO A 46 0.63 6.92 -12.78
CA PRO A 46 1.82 6.08 -12.87
C PRO A 46 3.02 6.77 -13.54
N THR A 47 2.79 7.72 -14.43
CA THR A 47 3.85 8.43 -15.16
C THR A 47 4.48 9.57 -14.37
N SER A 48 3.81 10.05 -13.31
CA SER A 48 4.27 11.16 -12.46
C SER A 48 5.07 10.70 -11.23
N GLU A 49 5.01 9.40 -10.90
CA GLU A 49 5.68 8.82 -9.74
C GLU A 49 7.03 8.22 -10.13
N SER A 50 7.93 8.11 -9.16
CA SER A 50 9.26 7.50 -9.35
C SER A 50 9.25 5.97 -9.29
N PHE A 51 8.07 5.35 -9.24
CA PHE A 51 7.95 3.90 -9.18
C PHE A 51 8.26 3.25 -10.52
N ILE A 52 8.84 2.06 -10.46
CA ILE A 52 9.14 1.29 -11.68
C ILE A 52 7.82 0.86 -12.31
N ILE A 53 7.65 1.20 -13.59
CA ILE A 53 6.50 0.75 -14.38
C ILE A 53 6.65 -0.74 -14.70
N ARG A 54 5.61 -1.51 -14.39
CA ARG A 54 5.47 -2.95 -14.70
C ARG A 54 3.99 -3.26 -14.89
N GLU A 55 3.69 -4.37 -15.54
CA GLU A 55 2.28 -4.79 -15.78
C GLU A 55 1.48 -4.86 -14.46
N ASP A 56 2.02 -5.52 -13.44
CA ASP A 56 1.51 -5.49 -12.05
C ASP A 56 2.19 -4.34 -11.31
N TRP A 57 1.61 -3.14 -11.41
CA TRP A 57 2.27 -1.90 -10.99
C TRP A 57 2.40 -1.74 -9.49
N SER A 58 1.30 -1.86 -8.76
CA SER A 58 1.28 -1.53 -7.32
C SER A 58 1.42 -2.75 -6.40
N HIS A 59 0.83 -3.87 -6.77
CA HIS A 59 0.88 -5.14 -6.04
C HIS A 59 0.51 -5.00 -4.55
N ALA A 60 -0.71 -4.54 -4.26
CA ALA A 60 -1.20 -4.50 -2.90
C ALA A 60 -1.42 -5.93 -2.37
N ASN A 61 -0.88 -6.23 -1.19
CA ASN A 61 -0.86 -7.59 -0.67
C ASN A 61 -1.38 -7.73 0.77
N ALA A 62 -1.65 -6.62 1.43
CA ALA A 62 -2.27 -6.60 2.76
C ALA A 62 -3.04 -5.31 2.98
N ILE A 63 -4.13 -5.42 3.73
CA ILE A 63 -4.93 -4.31 4.21
C ILE A 63 -5.32 -4.53 5.66
N ASP A 64 -5.20 -3.50 6.49
CA ASP A 64 -5.73 -3.47 7.85
C ASP A 64 -6.54 -2.19 8.06
N VAL A 65 -7.37 -2.17 9.11
CA VAL A 65 -8.12 -0.98 9.53
C VAL A 65 -7.49 -0.42 10.80
N ASP A 66 -7.00 0.79 10.73
CA ASP A 66 -6.34 1.46 11.84
C ASP A 66 -7.32 1.89 12.95
N TYR A 67 -6.80 2.35 14.09
CA TYR A 67 -7.61 2.77 15.25
C TYR A 67 -8.53 3.96 14.95
N ASP A 68 -8.17 4.81 14.01
CA ASP A 68 -8.97 5.94 13.55
C ASP A 68 -9.99 5.56 12.47
N GLY A 69 -10.03 4.28 12.07
CA GLY A 69 -10.92 3.75 11.05
C GLY A 69 -10.44 3.92 9.62
N ASN A 70 -9.25 4.47 9.39
CA ASN A 70 -8.61 4.58 8.08
C ASN A 70 -7.94 3.26 7.68
N PHE A 71 -7.58 3.12 6.40
CA PHE A 71 -6.97 1.90 5.88
C PHE A 71 -5.45 2.01 5.87
N LEU A 72 -4.78 0.92 6.27
CA LEU A 72 -3.36 0.68 6.07
C LEU A 72 -3.20 -0.33 4.94
N VAL A 73 -2.54 0.04 3.85
CA VAL A 73 -2.35 -0.82 2.68
C VAL A 73 -0.88 -1.00 2.38
N SER A 74 -0.46 -2.24 2.22
CA SER A 74 0.91 -2.59 1.82
C SER A 74 1.00 -2.73 0.30
N PHE A 75 1.75 -1.84 -0.35
CA PHE A 75 2.07 -1.87 -1.78
C PHE A 75 3.48 -2.42 -1.98
N ARG A 76 3.55 -3.71 -2.32
CA ARG A 76 4.81 -4.46 -2.43
C ARG A 76 5.78 -3.86 -3.44
N ASN A 77 5.28 -3.49 -4.61
CA ASN A 77 6.12 -3.02 -5.71
C ASN A 77 6.61 -1.58 -5.54
N PHE A 78 6.08 -0.87 -4.55
CA PHE A 78 6.51 0.47 -4.16
C PHE A 78 7.45 0.46 -2.95
N ASP A 79 7.58 -0.68 -2.27
CA ASP A 79 8.25 -0.78 -0.96
C ASP A 79 7.66 0.22 0.05
N GLN A 80 6.33 0.35 0.04
CA GLN A 80 5.60 1.34 0.85
C GLN A 80 4.35 0.76 1.52
N ILE A 81 4.00 1.39 2.65
CA ILE A 81 2.70 1.29 3.32
C ILE A 81 2.02 2.65 3.18
N TRP A 82 0.76 2.66 2.75
CA TRP A 82 -0.02 3.89 2.67
C TRP A 82 -1.17 3.87 3.68
N LYS A 83 -1.39 5.00 4.34
CA LYS A 83 -2.61 5.25 5.09
C LYS A 83 -3.58 6.01 4.20
N ILE A 84 -4.79 5.46 4.05
CA ILE A 84 -5.81 5.97 3.15
C ILE A 84 -7.06 6.27 3.95
N SER A 85 -7.59 7.48 3.78
CA SER A 85 -8.84 7.91 4.43
C SER A 85 -10.01 7.03 3.99
N SER A 86 -10.68 6.40 4.94
CA SER A 86 -11.89 5.61 4.69
C SER A 86 -13.11 6.46 4.31
N VAL A 87 -13.01 7.78 4.50
CA VAL A 87 -14.09 8.75 4.22
C VAL A 87 -13.86 9.44 2.88
N SER A 88 -12.69 10.09 2.70
CA SER A 88 -12.39 10.87 1.50
C SER A 88 -11.66 10.08 0.41
N GLY A 89 -10.97 8.99 0.76
CA GLY A 89 -10.07 8.27 -0.13
C GLY A 89 -8.71 8.93 -0.32
N GLU A 90 -8.46 10.07 0.34
CA GLU A 90 -7.16 10.74 0.27
C GLU A 90 -6.06 9.87 0.88
N ILE A 91 -4.87 9.89 0.28
CA ILE A 91 -3.66 9.29 0.85
C ILE A 91 -3.19 10.22 1.95
N LEU A 92 -3.28 9.79 3.20
CA LEU A 92 -2.96 10.59 4.37
C LEU A 92 -1.46 10.63 4.61
N TRP A 93 -0.79 9.50 4.44
CA TRP A 93 0.66 9.39 4.47
C TRP A 93 1.16 8.10 3.79
N ARG A 94 2.45 8.11 3.45
CA ARG A 94 3.20 7.00 2.87
C ARG A 94 4.42 6.71 3.74
N LEU A 95 4.59 5.48 4.21
CA LEU A 95 5.77 5.00 4.93
C LEU A 95 6.58 4.09 4.01
N GLY A 96 7.89 4.29 3.93
CA GLY A 96 8.79 3.49 3.10
C GLY A 96 9.71 4.35 2.25
N ILE A 97 10.32 3.77 1.22
CA ILE A 97 11.25 4.47 0.33
C ILE A 97 10.51 5.62 -0.38
N ASN A 98 11.08 6.82 -0.33
CA ASN A 98 10.49 8.05 -0.86
C ASN A 98 9.09 8.39 -0.30
N GLY A 99 8.78 7.90 0.89
CA GLY A 99 7.56 8.25 1.61
C GLY A 99 7.69 9.54 2.42
N ASP A 100 6.70 9.80 3.27
CA ASP A 100 6.60 11.04 4.05
C ASP A 100 7.47 11.04 5.31
N PHE A 101 7.95 9.86 5.72
CA PHE A 101 8.76 9.68 6.93
C PHE A 101 10.22 9.46 6.58
N GLN A 102 11.11 10.10 7.35
CA GLN A 102 12.54 9.85 7.24
C GLN A 102 12.89 8.54 7.95
N LEU A 103 13.33 7.55 7.19
CA LEU A 103 13.78 6.26 7.71
C LEU A 103 15.30 6.20 7.81
N GLU A 104 15.81 5.62 8.89
CA GLU A 104 17.21 5.22 8.96
C GLU A 104 17.44 4.01 8.05
N ASN A 105 18.68 3.80 7.58
CA ASN A 105 19.01 2.69 6.68
C ASN A 105 18.62 1.30 7.25
N SER A 106 18.66 1.15 8.58
CA SER A 106 18.25 -0.08 9.26
C SER A 106 16.75 -0.32 9.20
N ASP A 107 15.95 0.70 8.97
CA ASP A 107 14.49 0.67 9.06
C ASP A 107 13.83 0.52 7.69
N VAL A 108 14.62 0.72 6.62
CA VAL A 108 14.14 0.50 5.26
C VAL A 108 13.75 -0.96 5.04
N PHE A 109 12.58 -1.16 4.49
CA PHE A 109 12.03 -2.47 4.16
C PHE A 109 11.79 -2.62 2.65
N TYR A 110 11.73 -3.88 2.20
CA TYR A 110 11.58 -4.21 0.79
C TYR A 110 10.56 -5.33 0.60
N GLN A 111 9.74 -5.21 -0.44
CA GLN A 111 8.78 -6.23 -0.87
C GLN A 111 7.93 -6.78 0.30
N GLN A 112 7.54 -5.88 1.20
CA GLN A 112 6.89 -6.21 2.46
C GLN A 112 5.48 -6.80 2.26
N HIS A 113 5.02 -7.50 3.30
CA HIS A 113 3.69 -8.09 3.41
C HIS A 113 3.13 -7.89 4.83
N ALA A 114 1.85 -8.22 4.98
CA ALA A 114 1.21 -8.38 6.29
C ALA A 114 1.34 -7.16 7.21
N ILE A 115 1.11 -5.95 6.66
CA ILE A 115 0.97 -4.78 7.53
C ILE A 115 -0.24 -4.97 8.45
N HIS A 116 -0.06 -4.74 9.74
CA HIS A 116 -1.16 -4.58 10.68
C HIS A 116 -0.75 -3.74 11.89
N LYS A 117 -1.73 -3.14 12.52
CA LYS A 117 -1.53 -2.41 13.76
C LYS A 117 -1.40 -3.38 14.95
N ILE A 118 -0.49 -3.05 15.87
CA ILE A 118 -0.34 -3.74 17.16
C ILE A 118 -1.13 -2.97 18.23
N ASP A 119 -0.92 -1.66 18.28
CA ASP A 119 -1.61 -0.72 19.15
C ASP A 119 -1.70 0.66 18.49
N LYS A 120 -2.02 1.70 19.26
CA LYS A 120 -2.35 3.03 18.71
C LYS A 120 -1.27 3.60 17.80
N ASN A 121 0.01 3.42 18.12
CA ASN A 121 1.13 4.02 17.38
C ASN A 121 2.09 2.96 16.82
N ASN A 122 1.89 1.68 17.14
CA ASN A 122 2.78 0.61 16.74
C ASN A 122 2.17 -0.26 15.64
N TYR A 123 2.94 -0.43 14.58
CA TYR A 123 2.58 -1.20 13.39
C TYR A 123 3.61 -2.27 13.13
N MET A 124 3.19 -3.42 12.67
CA MET A 124 4.08 -4.53 12.31
C MET A 124 3.91 -4.90 10.85
N LEU A 125 5.01 -5.27 10.20
CA LEU A 125 4.99 -5.85 8.86
C LEU A 125 6.04 -6.97 8.75
N PHE A 126 5.87 -7.81 7.75
CA PHE A 126 6.89 -8.76 7.33
C PHE A 126 7.66 -8.17 6.14
N ASP A 127 8.94 -7.91 6.35
CA ASP A 127 9.87 -7.39 5.38
C ASP A 127 10.58 -8.57 4.70
N ASN A 128 10.29 -8.81 3.43
CA ASN A 128 10.87 -9.93 2.68
C ASN A 128 12.35 -9.71 2.37
N GLY A 129 12.82 -8.47 2.40
CA GLY A 129 14.11 -8.10 1.87
C GLY A 129 14.12 -8.03 0.35
N SER A 130 15.31 -7.81 -0.18
CA SER A 130 15.59 -7.75 -1.62
C SER A 130 16.95 -8.36 -1.86
N SER A 131 17.10 -9.19 -2.88
CA SER A 131 18.40 -9.80 -3.25
C SER A 131 19.48 -8.75 -3.56
N GLU A 132 19.08 -7.55 -3.92
CA GLU A 132 19.99 -6.45 -4.24
C GLU A 132 20.48 -5.70 -2.98
N PHE A 133 19.57 -5.45 -2.00
CA PHE A 133 19.88 -4.61 -0.85
C PHE A 133 20.03 -5.39 0.45
N ARG A 134 19.19 -6.38 0.66
CA ARG A 134 19.23 -7.23 1.84
C ARG A 134 18.51 -8.57 1.58
N ASN A 135 19.26 -9.62 1.52
CA ASN A 135 18.77 -10.98 1.18
C ASN A 135 18.22 -11.79 2.36
N THR A 136 17.88 -11.13 3.45
CA THR A 136 17.24 -11.74 4.63
C THR A 136 15.90 -11.11 4.91
N SER A 137 14.92 -11.93 5.26
CA SER A 137 13.61 -11.47 5.72
C SER A 137 13.63 -11.19 7.22
N ARG A 138 12.69 -10.35 7.68
CA ARG A 138 12.53 -10.03 9.11
C ARG A 138 11.11 -9.55 9.40
N ALA A 139 10.70 -9.63 10.66
CA ALA A 139 9.56 -8.86 11.17
C ALA A 139 10.07 -7.49 11.63
N LEU A 140 9.35 -6.43 11.25
CA LEU A 140 9.62 -5.07 11.69
C LEU A 140 8.44 -4.53 12.48
N ILE A 141 8.74 -3.78 13.54
CA ILE A 141 7.77 -2.98 14.28
C ILE A 141 8.21 -1.53 14.15
N PHE A 142 7.26 -0.68 13.77
CA PHE A 142 7.44 0.77 13.72
C PHE A 142 6.57 1.44 14.77
N GLU A 143 7.11 2.45 15.42
CA GLU A 143 6.34 3.44 16.14
C GLU A 143 6.20 4.67 15.25
N ILE A 144 4.97 5.07 14.94
CA ILE A 144 4.67 6.23 14.10
C ILE A 144 3.90 7.23 14.97
N ASP A 145 4.48 8.41 15.14
CA ASP A 145 3.80 9.55 15.74
C ASP A 145 3.14 10.37 14.63
N GLU A 146 1.83 10.20 14.50
CA GLU A 146 1.02 10.99 13.56
C GLU A 146 0.69 12.33 14.23
N LEU A 147 1.40 13.39 13.88
CA LEU A 147 1.16 14.75 14.34
C LEU A 147 -0.11 15.37 13.77
#